data_62a4d6e24eb82b0754e87393fb0328fa
#
_entry.id   62a4d6e24eb82b0754e87393fb0328fa
#
_cell.length_a   1.000
_cell.length_b   1.000
_cell.length_c   1.000
_cell.angle_alpha   90.00
_cell.angle_beta   90.00
_cell.angle_gamma   90.00
#
_symmetry.space_group_name_H-M   'P 1'
#
loop_
_entity.id
_entity.type
_entity.pdbx_description
1 polymer ?
#
loop_
_entity_poly.entity_id
_entity_poly.type
_entity_poly.pdbx_seq_one_letter_code
_entity_poly.pdbx_strand_id
1 'polypeptide(L)'
;VGSEMCIRDSYIFNPAAVAIAFLIICYPTQVLMYPQLDAHPEIFGDTGTLVSGIESSFIKNGAMPSLTPLEILMGRFPGPMGTTHILVLIVSGICLICRRSVSLSATVGGIAVMGVLSYLTSSVEPAMDAVIFRFVSGFVLFGFIFLASDPQTLPFTNGGRVLYGIALGVITVIFRNSANIEGIFVFSLLIVNALSLYLDKLAFVIGVQTKQLLRYLKHNLGSFERMTEDAKQGKTPKLSDTQEIMIEPVNY
;
A
#
# COMPACT_ATOMS: atom_id res chain seq x y z
N VAL A 1 5.68 -22.66 -28.35
CA VAL A 1 6.74 -21.96 -27.58
C VAL A 1 6.22 -20.73 -26.87
N GLY A 2 5.19 -20.01 -27.40
CA GLY A 2 4.63 -18.82 -26.76
C GLY A 2 3.72 -19.10 -25.57
N SER A 3 3.04 -20.24 -25.51
CA SER A 3 2.09 -20.57 -24.44
C SER A 3 2.76 -20.99 -23.13
N GLU A 4 3.92 -21.61 -23.21
CA GLU A 4 4.65 -22.07 -22.01
C GLU A 4 5.33 -20.89 -21.27
N MET A 5 5.76 -19.84 -21.99
CA MET A 5 6.27 -18.62 -21.36
C MET A 5 5.18 -17.87 -20.58
N CYS A 6 3.94 -17.82 -21.10
CA CYS A 6 2.84 -17.14 -20.42
C CYS A 6 2.39 -17.84 -19.13
N ILE A 7 2.58 -19.16 -19.01
CA ILE A 7 2.19 -19.92 -17.81
C ILE A 7 3.31 -19.89 -16.76
N ARG A 8 4.54 -19.71 -17.17
CA ARG A 8 5.71 -19.78 -16.29
C ARG A 8 5.98 -18.50 -15.51
N ASP A 9 5.54 -17.35 -16.03
CA ASP A 9 5.92 -16.04 -15.49
C ASP A 9 4.83 -15.36 -14.65
N SER A 10 3.70 -16.00 -14.40
CA SER A 10 2.64 -15.45 -13.55
C SER A 10 2.31 -16.37 -12.38
N TYR A 11 2.82 -16.06 -11.21
CA TYR A 11 2.34 -16.65 -9.98
C TYR A 11 1.38 -15.69 -9.27
N ILE A 12 0.35 -16.25 -8.64
CA ILE A 12 -0.69 -15.48 -7.95
C ILE A 12 -0.13 -14.86 -6.66
N PHE A 13 0.73 -15.60 -5.95
CA PHE A 13 1.30 -15.19 -4.68
C PHE A 13 2.80 -14.95 -4.82
N ASN A 14 3.30 -13.90 -4.19
CA ASN A 14 4.73 -13.68 -4.08
C ASN A 14 5.38 -14.81 -3.26
N PRO A 15 6.33 -15.58 -3.82
CA PRO A 15 6.89 -16.75 -3.15
C PRO A 15 7.66 -16.40 -1.87
N ALA A 16 8.29 -15.22 -1.82
CA ALA A 16 8.95 -14.76 -0.61
C ALA A 16 7.94 -14.47 0.52
N ALA A 17 6.80 -13.85 0.19
CA ALA A 17 5.75 -13.58 1.15
C ALA A 17 5.13 -14.90 1.68
N VAL A 18 4.91 -15.89 0.81
CA VAL A 18 4.41 -17.21 1.23
C VAL A 18 5.40 -17.90 2.17
N ALA A 19 6.70 -17.87 1.86
CA ALA A 19 7.73 -18.46 2.71
C ALA A 19 7.79 -17.81 4.09
N ILE A 20 7.76 -16.46 4.14
CA ILE A 20 7.76 -15.73 5.41
C ILE A 20 6.47 -16.04 6.21
N ALA A 21 5.30 -16.06 5.57
CA ALA A 21 4.04 -16.40 6.23
C ALA A 21 4.07 -17.82 6.81
N PHE A 22 4.61 -18.78 6.05
CA PHE A 22 4.77 -20.15 6.53
C PHE A 22 5.69 -20.24 7.76
N LEU A 23 6.82 -19.54 7.74
CA LEU A 23 7.74 -19.48 8.88
C LEU A 23 7.09 -18.83 10.11
N ILE A 24 6.33 -17.77 9.94
CA ILE A 24 5.61 -17.09 11.04
C ILE A 24 4.56 -18.05 11.67
N ILE A 25 3.88 -18.85 10.85
CA ILE A 25 2.88 -19.81 11.36
C ILE A 25 3.54 -20.99 12.07
N CYS A 26 4.61 -21.57 11.50
CA CYS A 26 5.25 -22.75 12.05
C CYS A 26 6.19 -22.44 13.22
N TYR A 27 6.89 -21.31 13.18
CA TYR A 27 7.94 -20.96 14.14
C TYR A 27 7.81 -19.49 14.62
N PRO A 28 6.67 -19.10 15.22
CA PRO A 28 6.41 -17.69 15.57
C PRO A 28 7.43 -17.11 16.54
N THR A 29 7.82 -17.87 17.54
CA THR A 29 8.78 -17.40 18.56
C THR A 29 10.20 -17.20 18.02
N GLN A 30 10.60 -17.98 17.03
CA GLN A 30 11.93 -17.88 16.43
C GLN A 30 12.03 -16.77 15.40
N VAL A 31 10.92 -16.45 14.72
CA VAL A 31 10.86 -15.45 13.65
C VAL A 31 10.53 -14.05 14.18
N LEU A 32 9.74 -13.95 15.27
CA LEU A 32 9.22 -12.69 15.79
C LEU A 32 9.91 -12.22 17.07
N MET A 33 10.90 -12.98 17.58
CA MET A 33 11.74 -12.57 18.70
C MET A 33 13.12 -12.15 18.21
N TYR A 34 13.57 -10.97 18.65
CA TYR A 34 14.81 -10.35 18.21
C TYR A 34 15.81 -10.20 19.36
N PRO A 35 17.12 -10.27 19.09
CA PRO A 35 18.11 -10.03 20.12
C PRO A 35 18.05 -8.57 20.59
N GLN A 36 18.21 -8.36 21.89
CA GLN A 36 18.29 -7.02 22.46
C GLN A 36 19.59 -6.36 22.06
N LEU A 37 19.54 -5.09 21.65
CA LEU A 37 20.71 -4.37 21.11
C LEU A 37 21.82 -4.09 22.12
N ASP A 38 21.50 -4.05 23.42
CA ASP A 38 22.45 -3.79 24.51
C ASP A 38 23.30 -5.00 24.87
N ALA A 39 22.93 -6.19 24.41
CA ALA A 39 23.75 -7.38 24.54
C ALA A 39 24.80 -7.37 23.44
N HIS A 40 26.09 -7.22 23.80
CA HIS A 40 27.19 -7.44 22.87
C HIS A 40 27.11 -8.90 22.37
N PRO A 41 26.72 -9.16 21.09
CA PRO A 41 26.66 -10.53 20.62
C PRO A 41 28.11 -11.02 20.52
N GLU A 42 28.51 -11.87 21.42
CA GLU A 42 29.70 -12.70 21.21
C GLU A 42 29.41 -13.57 19.98
N ILE A 43 30.37 -13.59 19.05
CA ILE A 43 30.19 -14.24 17.72
C ILE A 43 29.78 -15.72 17.84
N PHE A 44 29.99 -16.33 19.00
CA PHE A 44 29.61 -17.72 19.35
C PHE A 44 29.02 -17.84 20.76
N GLY A 45 28.56 -16.75 21.36
CA GLY A 45 28.01 -16.72 22.70
C GLY A 45 26.49 -16.87 22.75
N ASP A 46 25.98 -16.93 23.98
CA ASP A 46 24.55 -16.98 24.26
C ASP A 46 23.83 -15.80 23.58
N THR A 47 22.79 -16.12 22.82
CA THR A 47 21.96 -15.13 22.15
C THR A 47 21.20 -14.36 23.22
N GLY A 48 21.77 -13.41 23.85
CA GLY A 48 21.18 -12.50 24.81
C GLY A 48 19.65 -12.60 25.06
N THR A 49 19.09 -11.78 25.85
CA THR A 49 17.63 -11.76 26.06
C THR A 49 16.89 -11.46 24.75
N LEU A 50 16.05 -12.40 24.32
CA LEU A 50 15.18 -12.23 23.16
C LEU A 50 14.01 -11.30 23.53
N VAL A 51 13.79 -10.27 22.75
CA VAL A 51 12.75 -9.26 22.96
C VAL A 51 11.76 -9.32 21.80
N SER A 52 10.51 -9.14 22.09
CA SER A 52 9.52 -8.88 21.03
C SER A 52 9.78 -7.51 20.38
N GLY A 53 9.47 -7.39 19.10
CA GLY A 53 9.73 -6.16 18.37
C GLY A 53 8.94 -4.94 18.85
N ILE A 54 9.24 -3.79 18.29
CA ILE A 54 8.68 -2.50 18.70
C ILE A 54 7.15 -2.50 18.67
N GLU A 55 6.55 -3.13 17.67
CA GLU A 55 5.10 -3.09 17.47
C GLU A 55 4.35 -3.76 18.61
N SER A 56 4.82 -4.93 19.07
CA SER A 56 4.20 -5.64 20.17
C SER A 56 4.32 -4.90 21.50
N SER A 57 5.44 -4.21 21.71
CA SER A 57 5.66 -3.36 22.88
C SER A 57 4.80 -2.11 22.84
N PHE A 58 4.66 -1.48 21.66
CA PHE A 58 3.86 -0.28 21.45
C PHE A 58 2.35 -0.56 21.64
N ILE A 59 1.81 -1.59 20.99
CA ILE A 59 0.38 -1.90 21.04
C ILE A 59 -0.05 -2.38 22.43
N LYS A 60 0.77 -3.19 23.10
CA LYS A 60 0.43 -3.71 24.43
C LYS A 60 0.42 -2.67 25.53
N ASN A 61 1.34 -1.72 25.50
CA ASN A 61 1.56 -0.82 26.62
C ASN A 61 1.07 0.61 26.35
N GLY A 62 0.69 0.94 25.10
CA GLY A 62 0.34 2.30 24.71
C GLY A 62 1.50 3.30 24.93
N ALA A 63 2.71 2.79 25.13
CA ALA A 63 3.89 3.58 25.42
C ALA A 63 4.78 3.68 24.17
N MET A 64 5.17 4.89 23.81
CA MET A 64 6.18 5.09 22.78
C MET A 64 7.56 4.69 23.33
N PRO A 65 8.35 3.90 22.57
CA PRO A 65 9.74 3.72 22.92
C PRO A 65 10.46 5.07 22.83
N SER A 66 11.29 5.37 23.83
CA SER A 66 12.10 6.59 23.89
C SER A 66 13.31 6.51 22.93
N LEU A 67 13.02 6.34 21.63
CA LEU A 67 14.04 6.26 20.58
C LEU A 67 14.21 7.63 19.92
N THR A 68 15.47 8.04 19.76
CA THR A 68 15.77 9.25 19.01
C THR A 68 15.55 9.02 17.50
N PRO A 69 15.17 10.03 16.71
CA PRO A 69 14.98 9.90 15.26
C PRO A 69 16.23 9.34 14.54
N LEU A 70 17.40 9.62 15.08
CA LEU A 70 18.66 9.14 14.53
C LEU A 70 18.86 7.64 14.78
N GLU A 71 18.48 7.12 15.95
CA GLU A 71 18.50 5.69 16.25
C GLU A 71 17.53 4.92 15.38
N ILE A 72 16.35 5.48 15.12
CA ILE A 72 15.37 4.92 14.20
C ILE A 72 15.95 4.83 12.78
N LEU A 73 16.58 5.89 12.30
CA LEU A 73 17.18 5.92 10.96
C LEU A 73 18.33 4.94 10.80
N MET A 74 19.15 4.79 11.85
CA MET A 74 20.27 3.85 11.89
C MET A 74 19.84 2.40 12.15
N GLY A 75 18.57 2.16 12.49
CA GLY A 75 18.05 0.82 12.77
C GLY A 75 18.48 0.24 14.12
N ARG A 76 18.72 1.10 15.11
CA ARG A 76 19.05 0.66 16.48
C ARG A 76 17.80 0.31 17.29
N PHE A 77 17.02 -0.64 16.78
CA PHE A 77 15.83 -1.15 17.44
C PHE A 77 15.65 -2.64 17.12
N PRO A 78 15.01 -3.42 18.00
CA PRO A 78 14.75 -4.83 17.74
C PRO A 78 13.73 -4.97 16.61
N GLY A 79 14.08 -5.70 15.56
CA GLY A 79 13.23 -5.94 14.40
C GLY A 79 13.76 -7.02 13.48
N PRO A 80 13.00 -7.42 12.45
CA PRO A 80 13.39 -8.47 11.53
C PRO A 80 14.69 -8.15 10.78
N MET A 81 15.49 -9.17 10.50
CA MET A 81 16.73 -9.00 9.76
C MET A 81 16.48 -8.33 8.40
N GLY A 82 17.28 -7.30 8.09
CA GLY A 82 17.22 -6.56 6.83
C GLY A 82 16.10 -5.52 6.73
N THR A 83 15.21 -5.42 7.72
CA THR A 83 14.13 -4.41 7.70
C THR A 83 14.39 -3.24 8.65
N THR A 84 15.36 -3.35 9.54
CA THR A 84 15.66 -2.35 10.57
C THR A 84 16.41 -1.13 10.02
N HIS A 85 17.31 -1.31 9.06
CA HIS A 85 18.09 -0.21 8.48
C HIS A 85 17.28 0.62 7.48
N ILE A 86 16.53 1.61 7.98
CA ILE A 86 15.62 2.44 7.19
C ILE A 86 16.35 3.21 6.09
N LEU A 87 17.53 3.75 6.39
CA LEU A 87 18.32 4.49 5.40
C LEU A 87 18.66 3.62 4.19
N VAL A 88 19.09 2.37 4.42
CA VAL A 88 19.40 1.42 3.36
C VAL A 88 18.15 1.06 2.55
N LEU A 89 17.00 0.89 3.23
CA LEU A 89 15.71 0.61 2.56
C LEU A 89 15.27 1.77 1.67
N ILE A 90 15.41 3.00 2.13
CA ILE A 90 15.05 4.19 1.35
C ILE A 90 15.98 4.32 0.12
N VAL A 91 17.29 4.21 0.31
CA VAL A 91 18.26 4.30 -0.80
C VAL A 91 18.01 3.20 -1.84
N SER A 92 17.80 1.96 -1.38
CA SER A 92 17.48 0.84 -2.30
C SER A 92 16.15 1.06 -3.01
N GLY A 93 15.13 1.58 -2.33
CA GLY A 93 13.86 1.95 -2.94
C GLY A 93 14.03 3.02 -4.03
N ILE A 94 14.81 4.07 -3.77
CA ILE A 94 15.12 5.11 -4.77
C ILE A 94 15.84 4.51 -5.99
N CYS A 95 16.83 3.63 -5.76
CA CYS A 95 17.53 2.93 -6.86
C CYS A 95 16.57 2.10 -7.72
N LEU A 96 15.62 1.38 -7.12
CA LEU A 96 14.62 0.60 -7.83
C LEU A 96 13.67 1.48 -8.64
N ILE A 97 13.27 2.61 -8.08
CA ILE A 97 12.46 3.62 -8.77
C ILE A 97 13.19 4.18 -9.98
N CYS A 98 14.45 4.57 -9.83
CA CYS A 98 15.29 5.08 -10.93
C CYS A 98 15.44 4.05 -12.06
N ARG A 99 15.50 2.77 -11.71
CA ARG A 99 15.55 1.67 -12.68
C ARG A 99 14.18 1.31 -13.30
N ARG A 100 13.11 1.96 -12.88
CA ARG A 100 11.73 1.67 -13.30
C ARG A 100 11.31 0.20 -13.11
N SER A 101 11.94 -0.48 -12.16
CA SER A 101 11.63 -1.87 -11.83
C SER A 101 10.40 -2.02 -10.94
N VAL A 102 10.00 -0.93 -10.30
CA VAL A 102 8.92 -0.89 -9.30
C VAL A 102 7.73 -0.08 -9.83
N SER A 103 6.51 -0.54 -9.58
CA SER A 103 5.31 0.23 -9.89
C SER A 103 5.03 1.27 -8.80
N LEU A 104 5.43 2.52 -9.06
CA LEU A 104 5.21 3.64 -8.15
C LEU A 104 3.75 3.80 -7.72
N SER A 105 2.80 3.52 -8.61
CA SER A 105 1.38 3.70 -8.36
C SER A 105 0.86 2.82 -7.22
N ALA A 106 1.29 1.56 -7.15
CA ALA A 106 0.89 0.65 -6.08
C ALA A 106 1.58 1.00 -4.75
N THR A 107 2.89 1.21 -4.78
CA THR A 107 3.69 1.50 -3.57
C THR A 107 3.29 2.83 -2.93
N VAL A 108 3.25 3.92 -3.72
CA VAL A 108 2.88 5.26 -3.21
C VAL A 108 1.43 5.29 -2.74
N GLY A 109 0.51 4.66 -3.50
CA GLY A 109 -0.89 4.56 -3.10
C GLY A 109 -1.06 3.84 -1.77
N GLY A 110 -0.37 2.71 -1.58
CA GLY A 110 -0.42 1.93 -0.35
C GLY A 110 0.18 2.66 0.86
N ILE A 111 1.35 3.26 0.69
CA ILE A 111 2.01 4.05 1.74
C ILE A 111 1.15 5.25 2.15
N ALA A 112 0.60 5.99 1.19
CA ALA A 112 -0.24 7.15 1.48
C ALA A 112 -1.50 6.77 2.27
N VAL A 113 -2.23 5.73 1.82
CA VAL A 113 -3.45 5.27 2.51
C VAL A 113 -3.14 4.72 3.89
N MET A 114 -2.07 3.91 4.01
CA MET A 114 -1.65 3.42 5.32
C MET A 114 -1.26 4.56 6.27
N GLY A 115 -0.56 5.59 5.79
CA GLY A 115 -0.19 6.77 6.57
C GLY A 115 -1.42 7.53 7.08
N VAL A 116 -2.36 7.85 6.18
CA VAL A 116 -3.60 8.55 6.54
C VAL A 116 -4.43 7.75 7.54
N LEU A 117 -4.66 6.46 7.28
CA LEU A 117 -5.43 5.62 8.19
C LEU A 117 -4.73 5.42 9.53
N SER A 118 -3.41 5.27 9.54
CA SER A 118 -2.63 5.16 10.78
C SER A 118 -2.71 6.43 11.60
N TYR A 119 -2.71 7.61 10.95
CA TYR A 119 -2.90 8.88 11.63
C TYR A 119 -4.30 9.02 12.25
N LEU A 120 -5.35 8.65 11.48
CA LEU A 120 -6.74 8.72 11.95
C LEU A 120 -7.05 7.71 13.08
N THR A 121 -6.34 6.57 13.09
CA THR A 121 -6.59 5.49 14.05
C THR A 121 -5.61 5.51 15.24
N SER A 122 -4.66 6.47 15.25
CA SER A 122 -3.70 6.56 16.36
C SER A 122 -4.41 7.01 17.63
N SER A 123 -4.31 6.20 18.68
CA SER A 123 -4.80 6.52 20.03
C SER A 123 -3.71 7.15 20.91
N VAL A 124 -2.53 7.40 20.36
CA VAL A 124 -1.35 7.87 21.10
C VAL A 124 -0.91 9.21 20.53
N GLU A 125 -0.64 10.16 21.40
CA GLU A 125 -0.06 11.45 21.03
C GLU A 125 1.46 11.48 21.33
N PRO A 126 2.29 12.05 20.44
CA PRO A 126 1.94 12.73 19.18
C PRO A 126 1.67 11.74 18.03
N ALA A 127 0.57 11.94 17.33
CA ALA A 127 0.09 11.04 16.26
C ALA A 127 1.11 10.83 15.12
N MET A 128 1.97 11.80 14.83
CA MET A 128 2.99 11.69 13.78
C MET A 128 4.07 10.67 14.14
N ASP A 129 4.50 10.63 15.39
CA ASP A 129 5.50 9.65 15.84
C ASP A 129 4.91 8.23 15.78
N ALA A 130 3.63 8.08 16.15
CA ALA A 130 2.93 6.82 16.00
C ALA A 130 2.89 6.32 14.53
N VAL A 131 2.67 7.21 13.58
CA VAL A 131 2.70 6.88 12.14
C VAL A 131 4.11 6.43 11.73
N ILE A 132 5.15 7.15 12.12
CA ILE A 132 6.54 6.79 11.81
C ILE A 132 6.87 5.41 12.36
N PHE A 133 6.53 5.14 13.62
CA PHE A 133 6.75 3.83 14.24
C PHE A 133 6.00 2.71 13.51
N ARG A 134 4.78 2.95 13.06
CA ARG A 134 4.01 1.98 12.28
C ARG A 134 4.64 1.65 10.92
N PHE A 135 5.32 2.59 10.28
CA PHE A 135 6.05 2.32 9.04
C PHE A 135 7.37 1.59 9.27
N VAL A 136 8.05 1.94 10.36
CA VAL A 136 9.36 1.42 10.70
C VAL A 136 9.28 0.01 11.27
N SER A 137 8.21 -0.29 12.01
CA SER A 137 8.06 -1.59 12.68
C SER A 137 7.72 -2.71 11.71
N GLY A 138 8.29 -3.86 11.97
CA GLY A 138 8.03 -5.10 11.24
C GLY A 138 8.47 -5.08 9.79
N PHE A 139 7.68 -5.73 8.94
CA PHE A 139 7.97 -5.90 7.50
C PHE A 139 7.35 -4.82 6.60
N VAL A 140 6.78 -3.74 7.16
CA VAL A 140 5.93 -2.82 6.38
C VAL A 140 6.70 -2.08 5.32
N LEU A 141 7.74 -1.33 5.69
CA LEU A 141 8.51 -0.53 4.73
C LEU A 141 9.19 -1.42 3.70
N PHE A 142 9.83 -2.49 4.16
CA PHE A 142 10.42 -3.51 3.29
C PHE A 142 9.38 -4.13 2.36
N GLY A 143 8.22 -4.46 2.91
CA GLY A 143 7.13 -5.08 2.18
C GLY A 143 6.56 -4.20 1.08
N PHE A 144 6.36 -2.90 1.33
CA PHE A 144 5.90 -1.97 0.28
C PHE A 144 6.95 -1.76 -0.82
N ILE A 145 8.24 -1.69 -0.46
CA ILE A 145 9.31 -1.43 -1.43
C ILE A 145 9.60 -2.67 -2.29
N PHE A 146 9.70 -3.85 -1.68
CA PHE A 146 10.18 -5.05 -2.37
C PHE A 146 9.08 -6.06 -2.69
N LEU A 147 8.18 -6.36 -1.74
CA LEU A 147 7.20 -7.42 -1.93
C LEU A 147 5.95 -6.94 -2.66
N ALA A 148 5.41 -5.77 -2.29
CA ALA A 148 4.20 -5.24 -2.91
C ALA A 148 4.42 -4.68 -4.31
N SER A 149 5.66 -4.40 -4.68
CA SER A 149 6.03 -3.84 -5.98
C SER A 149 6.47 -4.88 -7.01
N ASP A 150 6.38 -6.16 -6.69
CA ASP A 150 6.71 -7.25 -7.59
C ASP A 150 5.83 -7.21 -8.85
N PRO A 151 6.40 -7.00 -10.06
CA PRO A 151 5.63 -6.84 -11.28
C PRO A 151 4.82 -8.08 -11.66
N GLN A 152 5.16 -9.26 -11.14
CA GLN A 152 4.48 -10.51 -11.48
C GLN A 152 3.17 -10.72 -10.72
N THR A 153 3.05 -10.17 -9.50
CA THR A 153 1.85 -10.28 -8.67
C THR A 153 0.93 -9.07 -8.77
N LEU A 154 1.40 -8.00 -9.41
CA LEU A 154 0.65 -6.77 -9.56
C LEU A 154 -0.43 -6.84 -10.64
N PRO A 155 -1.54 -6.10 -10.47
CA PRO A 155 -2.53 -5.88 -11.51
C PRO A 155 -1.93 -5.32 -12.80
N PHE A 156 -2.52 -5.68 -13.96
CA PHE A 156 -2.04 -5.25 -15.27
C PHE A 156 -2.36 -3.78 -15.55
N THR A 157 -3.51 -3.30 -15.09
CA THR A 157 -3.95 -1.92 -15.33
C THR A 157 -3.36 -0.94 -14.32
N ASN A 158 -3.05 0.28 -14.76
CA ASN A 158 -2.55 1.32 -13.84
C ASN A 158 -3.58 1.66 -12.76
N GLY A 159 -4.88 1.63 -13.08
CA GLY A 159 -5.96 1.80 -12.10
C GLY A 159 -6.01 0.66 -11.10
N GLY A 160 -5.84 -0.59 -11.59
CA GLY A 160 -5.74 -1.78 -10.73
C GLY A 160 -4.58 -1.70 -9.74
N ARG A 161 -3.42 -1.21 -10.18
CA ARG A 161 -2.26 -1.03 -9.30
C ARG A 161 -2.51 -0.03 -8.17
N VAL A 162 -3.19 1.07 -8.46
CA VAL A 162 -3.58 2.04 -7.43
C VAL A 162 -4.57 1.42 -6.45
N LEU A 163 -5.62 0.73 -6.95
CA LEU A 163 -6.59 0.03 -6.10
C LEU A 163 -5.93 -1.06 -5.26
N TYR A 164 -4.98 -1.79 -5.84
CA TYR A 164 -4.18 -2.79 -5.13
C TYR A 164 -3.40 -2.16 -3.96
N GLY A 165 -2.71 -1.05 -4.19
CA GLY A 165 -2.00 -0.31 -3.14
C GLY A 165 -2.95 0.17 -2.04
N ILE A 166 -4.09 0.75 -2.41
CA ILE A 166 -5.13 1.21 -1.48
C ILE A 166 -5.64 0.03 -0.63
N ALA A 167 -6.01 -1.08 -1.26
CA ALA A 167 -6.50 -2.27 -0.57
C ALA A 167 -5.45 -2.83 0.41
N LEU A 168 -4.18 -2.87 -0.01
CA LEU A 168 -3.08 -3.32 0.83
C LEU A 168 -2.91 -2.42 2.06
N GLY A 169 -2.92 -1.09 1.89
CA GLY A 169 -2.85 -0.14 2.98
C GLY A 169 -4.00 -0.29 3.98
N VAL A 170 -5.23 -0.39 3.49
CA VAL A 170 -6.44 -0.56 4.32
C VAL A 170 -6.39 -1.86 5.12
N ILE A 171 -6.15 -3.00 4.45
CA ILE A 171 -6.14 -4.32 5.10
C ILE A 171 -5.01 -4.39 6.12
N THR A 172 -3.84 -3.83 5.81
CA THR A 172 -2.72 -3.79 6.76
C THR A 172 -3.07 -3.04 8.03
N VAL A 173 -3.72 -1.88 7.94
CA VAL A 173 -4.12 -1.10 9.13
C VAL A 173 -5.19 -1.83 9.93
N ILE A 174 -6.20 -2.42 9.28
CA ILE A 174 -7.25 -3.19 9.96
C ILE A 174 -6.64 -4.36 10.73
N PHE A 175 -5.78 -5.12 10.09
CA PHE A 175 -5.14 -6.27 10.74
C PHE A 175 -4.19 -5.86 11.86
N ARG A 176 -3.47 -4.76 11.68
CA ARG A 176 -2.59 -4.22 12.73
C ARG A 176 -3.34 -3.80 13.98
N ASN A 177 -4.50 -3.22 13.82
CA ASN A 177 -5.33 -2.83 14.96
C ASN A 177 -5.99 -4.04 15.64
N SER A 178 -6.19 -5.14 14.91
CA SER A 178 -6.85 -6.35 15.44
C SER A 178 -5.89 -7.37 16.00
N ALA A 179 -4.69 -7.48 15.45
CA ALA A 179 -3.72 -8.50 15.81
C ALA A 179 -2.35 -7.90 16.17
N ASN A 180 -1.82 -8.28 17.33
CA ASN A 180 -0.52 -7.83 17.84
C ASN A 180 0.65 -8.67 17.28
N ILE A 181 0.68 -8.87 15.95
CA ILE A 181 1.70 -9.69 15.27
C ILE A 181 2.49 -8.80 14.31
N GLU A 182 3.80 -8.75 14.45
CA GLU A 182 4.67 -7.92 13.61
C GLU A 182 4.71 -8.34 12.15
N GLY A 183 4.48 -9.61 11.84
CA GLY A 183 4.43 -10.15 10.49
C GLY A 183 3.11 -9.91 9.73
N ILE A 184 2.20 -9.11 10.27
CA ILE A 184 0.83 -8.96 9.75
C ILE A 184 0.78 -8.44 8.32
N PHE A 185 1.76 -7.61 7.91
CA PHE A 185 1.86 -7.09 6.55
C PHE A 185 1.94 -8.19 5.50
N VAL A 186 2.65 -9.27 5.79
CA VAL A 186 2.82 -10.38 4.86
C VAL A 186 1.48 -11.08 4.58
N PHE A 187 0.66 -11.27 5.61
CA PHE A 187 -0.68 -11.84 5.47
C PHE A 187 -1.61 -10.91 4.68
N SER A 188 -1.55 -9.60 4.96
CA SER A 188 -2.29 -8.59 4.20
C SER A 188 -1.93 -8.64 2.72
N LEU A 189 -0.64 -8.76 2.41
CA LEU A 189 -0.13 -8.86 1.05
C LEU A 189 -0.66 -10.12 0.33
N LEU A 190 -0.66 -11.26 0.99
CA LEU A 190 -1.17 -12.51 0.41
C LEU A 190 -2.66 -12.42 0.07
N ILE A 191 -3.45 -11.81 0.95
CA ILE A 191 -4.88 -11.60 0.71
C ILE A 191 -5.09 -10.68 -0.50
N VAL A 192 -4.36 -9.58 -0.58
CA VAL A 192 -4.49 -8.64 -1.70
C VAL A 192 -3.98 -9.24 -3.00
N ASN A 193 -2.94 -10.08 -2.97
CA ASN A 193 -2.49 -10.83 -4.13
C ASN A 193 -3.58 -11.78 -4.66
N ALA A 194 -4.29 -12.48 -3.76
CA ALA A 194 -5.42 -13.31 -4.16
C ALA A 194 -6.56 -12.51 -4.82
N LEU A 195 -6.74 -11.25 -4.40
CA LEU A 195 -7.76 -10.35 -4.93
C LEU A 195 -7.30 -9.56 -6.16
N SER A 196 -6.04 -9.66 -6.59
CA SER A 196 -5.45 -8.83 -7.65
C SER A 196 -6.25 -8.86 -8.96
N LEU A 197 -6.74 -10.04 -9.38
CA LEU A 197 -7.56 -10.21 -10.58
C LEU A 197 -8.94 -9.51 -10.48
N TYR A 198 -9.52 -9.53 -9.29
CA TYR A 198 -10.80 -8.84 -9.03
C TYR A 198 -10.61 -7.32 -9.02
N LEU A 199 -9.48 -6.85 -8.48
CA LEU A 199 -9.12 -5.43 -8.47
C LEU A 199 -8.90 -4.90 -9.89
N ASP A 200 -8.34 -5.70 -10.80
CA ASP A 200 -8.24 -5.32 -12.21
C ASP A 200 -9.60 -5.17 -12.89
N LYS A 201 -10.51 -6.13 -12.67
CA LYS A 201 -11.88 -6.03 -13.19
C LYS A 201 -12.60 -4.79 -12.65
N LEU A 202 -12.47 -4.53 -11.35
CA LEU A 202 -13.09 -3.41 -10.68
C LEU A 202 -12.50 -2.08 -11.18
N ALA A 203 -11.19 -1.99 -11.37
CA ALA A 203 -10.53 -0.83 -11.95
C ALA A 203 -11.00 -0.55 -13.39
N PHE A 204 -11.19 -1.60 -14.17
CA PHE A 204 -11.70 -1.47 -15.54
C PHE A 204 -13.12 -0.90 -15.55
N VAL A 205 -14.02 -1.44 -14.73
CA VAL A 205 -15.41 -0.94 -14.63
C VAL A 205 -15.44 0.52 -14.19
N ILE A 206 -14.70 0.87 -13.12
CA ILE A 206 -14.58 2.25 -12.64
C ILE A 206 -14.03 3.16 -13.73
N GLY A 207 -12.98 2.73 -14.42
CA GLY A 207 -12.33 3.50 -15.48
C GLY A 207 -13.24 3.75 -16.69
N VAL A 208 -14.10 2.81 -17.05
CA VAL A 208 -15.10 2.96 -18.11
C VAL A 208 -16.18 3.95 -17.68
N GLN A 209 -16.72 3.79 -16.48
CA GLN A 209 -17.74 4.71 -15.94
C GLN A 209 -17.20 6.13 -15.80
N THR A 210 -15.98 6.30 -15.31
CA THR A 210 -15.37 7.64 -15.18
C THR A 210 -15.18 8.31 -16.53
N LYS A 211 -14.76 7.57 -17.55
CA LYS A 211 -14.63 8.12 -18.92
C LYS A 211 -15.97 8.51 -19.53
N GLN A 212 -17.02 7.72 -19.28
CA GLN A 212 -18.37 8.06 -19.73
C GLN A 212 -18.88 9.32 -19.03
N LEU A 213 -18.72 9.40 -17.70
CA LEU A 213 -19.11 10.56 -16.92
C LEU A 213 -18.34 11.83 -17.35
N LEU A 214 -17.04 11.73 -17.58
CA LEU A 214 -16.23 12.85 -18.07
C LEU A 214 -16.65 13.32 -19.47
N ARG A 215 -16.99 12.38 -20.36
CA ARG A 215 -17.54 12.74 -21.69
C ARG A 215 -18.87 13.47 -21.56
N TYR A 216 -19.76 12.97 -20.71
CA TYR A 216 -21.05 13.58 -20.44
C TYR A 216 -20.88 14.99 -19.84
N LEU A 217 -20.04 15.16 -18.85
CA LEU A 217 -19.75 16.47 -18.25
C LEU A 217 -19.13 17.43 -19.25
N LYS A 218 -18.18 16.97 -20.07
CA LYS A 218 -17.56 17.81 -21.11
C LYS A 218 -18.56 18.24 -22.19
N HIS A 219 -19.45 17.36 -22.57
CA HIS A 219 -20.52 17.67 -23.52
C HIS A 219 -21.46 18.73 -22.94
N ASN A 220 -21.92 18.55 -21.69
CA ASN A 220 -22.82 19.51 -21.03
C ASN A 220 -22.15 20.87 -20.76
N LEU A 221 -20.87 20.89 -20.36
CA LEU A 221 -20.13 22.15 -20.22
C LEU A 221 -19.99 22.88 -21.55
N GLY A 222 -19.67 22.17 -22.63
CA GLY A 222 -19.54 22.78 -23.95
C GLY A 222 -20.89 23.26 -24.52
N SER A 223 -22.00 22.68 -24.15
CA SER A 223 -23.34 23.17 -24.49
C SER A 223 -23.72 24.39 -23.66
N PHE A 224 -23.34 24.41 -22.37
CA PHE A 224 -23.57 25.57 -21.50
C PHE A 224 -22.75 26.79 -21.91
N GLU A 225 -21.48 26.62 -22.32
CA GLU A 225 -20.65 27.72 -22.86
C GLU A 225 -21.27 28.29 -24.16
N ARG A 226 -21.72 27.44 -25.08
CA ARG A 226 -22.43 27.89 -26.28
C ARG A 226 -23.70 28.67 -25.97
N MET A 227 -24.52 28.22 -25.03
CA MET A 227 -25.73 28.97 -24.64
C MET A 227 -25.39 30.32 -24.01
N THR A 228 -24.31 30.43 -23.26
CA THR A 228 -23.87 31.69 -22.66
C THR A 228 -23.31 32.66 -23.70
N GLU A 229 -22.65 32.18 -24.76
CA GLU A 229 -22.19 32.98 -25.90
C GLU A 229 -23.35 33.46 -26.78
N ASP A 230 -24.31 32.57 -27.06
CA ASP A 230 -25.51 32.92 -27.84
C ASP A 230 -26.40 33.93 -27.09
N ALA A 231 -26.51 33.82 -25.78
CA ALA A 231 -27.19 34.80 -24.92
C ALA A 231 -26.50 36.16 -24.94
N LYS A 232 -25.17 36.21 -24.96
CA LYS A 232 -24.38 37.45 -25.11
C LYS A 232 -24.55 38.09 -26.47
N GLN A 233 -24.83 37.31 -27.53
CA GLN A 233 -25.06 37.76 -28.89
C GLN A 233 -26.54 38.09 -29.17
N GLY A 234 -27.44 37.97 -28.17
CA GLY A 234 -28.86 38.29 -28.31
C GLY A 234 -29.65 37.27 -29.17
N LYS A 235 -29.08 36.09 -29.41
CA LYS A 235 -29.78 35.00 -30.09
C LYS A 235 -30.58 34.17 -29.10
N THR A 236 -31.86 33.93 -29.38
CA THR A 236 -32.70 33.05 -28.60
C THR A 236 -32.22 31.60 -28.75
N PRO A 237 -31.99 30.88 -27.66
CA PRO A 237 -31.55 29.48 -27.73
C PRO A 237 -32.61 28.62 -28.42
N LYS A 238 -32.19 27.78 -29.37
CA LYS A 238 -33.09 26.87 -30.07
C LYS A 238 -33.56 25.78 -29.08
N LEU A 239 -34.85 25.52 -29.13
CA LEU A 239 -35.53 24.53 -28.24
C LEU A 239 -34.94 23.11 -28.37
N SER A 240 -34.26 22.78 -29.49
CA SER A 240 -33.53 21.54 -29.74
C SER A 240 -32.35 21.34 -28.79
N ASP A 241 -31.65 22.40 -28.42
CA ASP A 241 -30.44 22.33 -27.62
C ASP A 241 -30.77 22.07 -26.11
N THR A 242 -31.99 22.44 -25.70
CA THR A 242 -32.46 22.21 -24.35
C THR A 242 -33.02 20.77 -24.16
N GLN A 243 -33.48 20.15 -25.25
CA GLN A 243 -33.99 18.78 -25.21
C GLN A 243 -32.86 17.72 -25.24
N GLU A 244 -31.73 17.99 -25.92
CA GLU A 244 -30.57 17.08 -25.91
C GLU A 244 -29.94 16.91 -24.52
N ILE A 245 -30.11 17.88 -23.64
CA ILE A 245 -29.57 17.83 -22.25
C ILE A 245 -30.41 16.88 -21.35
N MET A 246 -31.65 16.60 -21.70
CA MET A 246 -32.58 15.85 -20.86
C MET A 246 -32.87 14.41 -21.28
N ILE A 247 -32.42 13.94 -22.43
CA ILE A 247 -32.83 12.62 -22.94
C ILE A 247 -31.64 11.78 -23.43
N GLU A 248 -30.81 11.30 -22.53
CA GLU A 248 -30.21 9.98 -22.69
C GLU A 248 -30.21 9.25 -21.37
N PRO A 249 -31.16 8.30 -21.18
CA PRO A 249 -31.08 7.38 -20.06
C PRO A 249 -29.84 6.49 -20.27
N VAL A 250 -29.02 6.41 -19.24
CA VAL A 250 -27.91 5.45 -19.14
C VAL A 250 -28.53 4.06 -19.26
N ASN A 251 -28.46 3.45 -20.44
CA ASN A 251 -28.76 2.03 -20.60
C ASN A 251 -27.63 1.21 -19.97
N TYR A 252 -27.98 0.47 -18.93
CA TYR A 252 -27.13 -0.49 -18.22
C TYR A 252 -26.83 -1.72 -19.09
#